data_46493529c156b9322716b1f07e40c7c7
#
_entry.id   46493529c156b9322716b1f07e40c7c7
#
_cell.length_a   1.000
_cell.length_b   1.000
_cell.length_c   1.000
_cell.angle_alpha   90.00
_cell.angle_beta   90.00
_cell.angle_gamma   90.00
#
_symmetry.space_group_name_H-M   'P 1'
#
loop_
_entity.id
_entity.type
_entity.pdbx_description
1 polymer ?
#
loop_
_entity_poly.entity_id
_entity_poly.type
_entity_poly.pdbx_seq_one_letter_code
_entity_poly.pdbx_strand_id
1 'polypeptide(L)'
;MRERIVFTENDRIAIVAPHPDDECIGAAAALILAPDRTDIFVLTDGSHGNPEKSIGEEAEIRRMQFEAEMEEVKPHAWEWLGYEDTTLPKQPDAADGIDFTSYTKIFLPWDQSAHPDHRAAAVMCCKAIHSQKAQAECFMYEIATPFYRPTHCIDITELHEAKRRLIRYHADQPVQEELNLSLNLFRGAQMLSDPKCKYAECYLKVDARRLAYNPDLIAKLYTLREDPALEASLEEKGIRIKRVMPPDFTLVYEFIRDNFAHSWADEALAAMMNGACYVAIRDGKLLAFCCAGAFAPDYVGPGGTIPEARGLGINAVLVQKSFRYLKEQGFQYAVNGSASPEERRIVERIVDVIKVEDSEDAYKDLLRR
;
A
#
# COMPACT_ATOMS: atom_id res chain seq x y z
N MET A 1 16.58 9.00 -19.93
CA MET A 1 16.78 10.37 -19.41
C MET A 1 15.67 10.60 -18.42
N ARG A 2 15.92 11.15 -17.24
CA ARG A 2 14.85 11.49 -16.28
C ARG A 2 14.15 12.77 -16.73
N GLU A 3 12.83 12.81 -16.59
CA GLU A 3 12.05 14.00 -16.88
C GLU A 3 12.19 15.01 -15.74
N ARG A 4 12.15 16.31 -16.06
CA ARG A 4 12.18 17.36 -15.03
C ARG A 4 10.77 17.71 -14.61
N ILE A 5 10.51 17.74 -13.30
CA ILE A 5 9.30 18.35 -12.76
C ILE A 5 9.51 19.86 -12.76
N VAL A 6 8.54 20.58 -13.29
CA VAL A 6 8.50 22.03 -13.28
C VAL A 6 7.20 22.47 -12.61
N PHE A 7 7.29 23.44 -11.70
CA PHE A 7 6.12 24.06 -11.08
C PHE A 7 5.72 25.31 -11.87
N THR A 8 4.45 25.39 -12.23
CA THR A 8 3.84 26.50 -12.96
C THR A 8 2.92 27.30 -12.02
N GLU A 9 2.51 28.50 -12.44
CA GLU A 9 1.60 29.35 -11.66
C GLU A 9 0.21 28.73 -11.48
N ASN A 10 -0.16 27.77 -12.35
CA ASN A 10 -1.44 27.08 -12.29
C ASN A 10 -1.40 25.81 -11.42
N ASP A 11 -0.24 25.44 -10.90
CA ASP A 11 -0.15 24.23 -10.07
C ASP A 11 -0.71 24.49 -8.67
N ARG A 12 -1.48 23.50 -8.22
CA ARG A 12 -1.85 23.29 -6.82
C ARG A 12 -1.18 22.00 -6.39
N ILE A 13 -0.41 22.04 -5.33
CA ILE A 13 0.48 20.97 -4.91
C ILE A 13 0.04 20.45 -3.55
N ALA A 14 -0.08 19.12 -3.42
CA ALA A 14 -0.22 18.48 -2.13
C ALA A 14 1.05 17.70 -1.81
N ILE A 15 1.51 17.78 -0.57
CA ILE A 15 2.53 16.90 -0.01
C ILE A 15 1.89 16.12 1.13
N VAL A 16 1.92 14.80 1.05
CA VAL A 16 1.49 13.93 2.15
C VAL A 16 2.72 13.42 2.86
N ALA A 17 2.89 13.82 4.11
CA ALA A 17 3.98 13.45 4.99
C ALA A 17 3.48 12.44 6.04
N PRO A 18 3.92 11.19 6.03
CA PRO A 18 3.61 10.24 7.11
C PRO A 18 4.03 10.77 8.48
N HIS A 19 5.21 11.37 8.58
CA HIS A 19 5.76 11.92 9.82
C HIS A 19 6.16 13.37 9.61
N PRO A 20 6.23 14.18 10.67
CA PRO A 20 6.76 15.55 10.61
C PRO A 20 8.24 15.52 10.29
N ASP A 21 8.66 15.90 9.15
CA ASP A 21 9.99 16.00 8.48
C ASP A 21 9.98 15.40 7.06
N ASP A 22 9.09 14.47 6.76
CA ASP A 22 9.03 13.79 5.46
C ASP A 22 8.80 14.79 4.30
N GLU A 23 8.07 15.86 4.52
CA GLU A 23 7.81 16.93 3.55
C GLU A 23 9.10 17.66 3.16
N CYS A 24 9.94 18.03 4.11
CA CYS A 24 11.19 18.74 3.83
C CYS A 24 12.34 17.79 3.42
N ILE A 25 12.24 16.52 3.77
CA ILE A 25 13.18 15.51 3.32
C ILE A 25 12.87 15.07 1.89
N GLY A 26 11.62 14.72 1.61
CA GLY A 26 11.22 14.07 0.36
C GLY A 26 10.82 15.05 -0.75
N ALA A 27 10.29 16.23 -0.40
CA ALA A 27 9.69 17.16 -1.36
C ALA A 27 10.03 18.65 -1.08
N ALA A 28 11.20 18.93 -0.52
CA ALA A 28 11.64 20.29 -0.20
C ALA A 28 11.60 21.25 -1.40
N ALA A 29 11.83 20.75 -2.62
CA ALA A 29 11.75 21.58 -3.81
C ALA A 29 10.37 22.23 -3.98
N ALA A 30 9.28 21.54 -3.68
CA ALA A 30 7.93 22.08 -3.72
C ALA A 30 7.73 23.16 -2.65
N LEU A 31 8.19 22.89 -1.41
CA LEU A 31 8.11 23.82 -0.29
C LEU A 31 8.87 25.13 -0.55
N ILE A 32 10.02 25.04 -1.23
CA ILE A 32 10.90 26.21 -1.46
C ILE A 32 10.50 26.99 -2.71
N LEU A 33 10.10 26.30 -3.79
CA LEU A 33 9.82 26.92 -5.09
C LEU A 33 8.37 27.38 -5.26
N ALA A 34 7.44 26.77 -4.53
CA ALA A 34 6.01 27.05 -4.68
C ALA A 34 5.26 26.98 -3.34
N PRO A 35 5.76 27.61 -2.25
CA PRO A 35 5.13 27.49 -0.93
C PRO A 35 3.68 28.01 -0.95
N ASP A 36 3.40 29.11 -1.63
CA ASP A 36 2.09 29.75 -1.75
C ASP A 36 1.02 28.90 -2.47
N ARG A 37 1.39 27.76 -3.04
CA ARG A 37 0.55 26.84 -3.81
C ARG A 37 0.65 25.39 -3.31
N THR A 38 1.33 25.19 -2.19
CA THR A 38 1.58 23.88 -1.59
C THR A 38 0.81 23.73 -0.30
N ASP A 39 0.01 22.68 -0.21
CA ASP A 39 -0.65 22.24 1.00
C ASP A 39 0.06 20.96 1.53
N ILE A 40 0.19 20.87 2.86
CA ILE A 40 0.90 19.78 3.51
C ILE A 40 -0.06 19.03 4.42
N PHE A 41 -0.06 17.70 4.33
CA PHE A 41 -0.85 16.81 5.18
C PHE A 41 0.09 15.92 5.98
N VAL A 42 0.23 16.20 7.28
CA VAL A 42 1.01 15.38 8.20
C VAL A 42 0.10 14.34 8.83
N LEU A 43 0.36 13.06 8.57
CA LEU A 43 -0.56 11.99 8.96
C LEU A 43 -0.40 11.59 10.42
N THR A 44 0.84 11.42 10.90
CA THR A 44 1.09 10.97 12.28
C THR A 44 1.78 12.04 13.12
N ASP A 45 1.83 11.77 14.42
CA ASP A 45 2.48 12.65 15.40
C ASP A 45 4.01 12.44 15.50
N GLY A 46 4.57 11.41 14.81
CA GLY A 46 6.01 11.09 14.84
C GLY A 46 6.52 10.66 16.22
N SER A 47 5.64 10.21 17.10
CA SER A 47 5.91 9.99 18.54
C SER A 47 6.88 8.86 18.88
N HIS A 48 7.25 8.04 17.89
CA HIS A 48 8.21 6.94 18.07
C HIS A 48 9.59 7.26 17.47
N GLY A 49 9.84 8.49 17.06
CA GLY A 49 11.08 8.92 16.41
C GLY A 49 12.30 8.85 17.33
N ASN A 50 12.15 9.11 18.62
CA ASN A 50 13.24 9.06 19.60
C ASN A 50 12.92 8.12 20.77
N PRO A 51 13.58 6.94 20.83
CA PRO A 51 13.33 5.93 21.87
C PRO A 51 13.76 6.34 23.28
N GLU A 52 14.50 7.44 23.45
CA GLU A 52 14.95 7.94 24.75
C GLU A 52 13.90 8.81 25.44
N LYS A 53 12.81 9.16 24.73
CA LYS A 53 11.71 10.00 25.23
C LYS A 53 10.42 9.22 25.40
N SER A 54 9.52 9.76 26.19
CA SER A 54 8.14 9.24 26.22
C SER A 54 7.39 9.61 24.93
N ILE A 55 6.43 8.78 24.54
CA ILE A 55 5.59 8.98 23.34
C ILE A 55 4.98 10.39 23.34
N GLY A 56 4.40 10.83 24.47
CA GLY A 56 3.75 12.15 24.54
C GLY A 56 4.74 13.32 24.47
N GLU A 57 5.91 13.20 25.07
CA GLU A 57 6.97 14.22 25.00
C GLU A 57 7.53 14.34 23.56
N GLU A 58 7.79 13.21 22.92
CA GLU A 58 8.27 13.20 21.54
C GLU A 58 7.24 13.80 20.58
N ALA A 59 5.97 13.41 20.70
CA ALA A 59 4.89 13.97 19.87
C ALA A 59 4.79 15.51 19.99
N GLU A 60 4.92 16.06 21.22
CA GLU A 60 4.90 17.50 21.45
C GLU A 60 6.11 18.20 20.80
N ILE A 61 7.32 17.65 20.97
CA ILE A 61 8.54 18.17 20.37
C ILE A 61 8.43 18.17 18.84
N ARG A 62 8.03 17.05 18.25
CA ARG A 62 7.87 16.91 16.80
C ARG A 62 6.87 17.92 16.24
N ARG A 63 5.77 18.13 16.94
CA ARG A 63 4.79 19.14 16.56
C ARG A 63 5.36 20.56 16.60
N MET A 64 6.04 20.92 17.69
CA MET A 64 6.69 22.24 17.81
C MET A 64 7.72 22.49 16.71
N GLN A 65 8.52 21.47 16.38
CA GLN A 65 9.53 21.54 15.32
C GLN A 65 8.87 21.76 13.96
N PHE A 66 7.82 21.02 13.65
CA PHE A 66 7.06 21.17 12.40
C PHE A 66 6.39 22.57 12.33
N GLU A 67 5.74 23.03 13.37
CA GLU A 67 5.12 24.36 13.39
C GLU A 67 6.15 25.49 13.19
N ALA A 68 7.36 25.36 13.75
CA ALA A 68 8.43 26.31 13.55
C ALA A 68 8.95 26.30 12.10
N GLU A 69 9.02 25.13 11.46
CA GLU A 69 9.33 25.04 10.03
C GLU A 69 8.25 25.71 9.18
N MET A 70 6.97 25.47 9.47
CA MET A 70 5.84 26.06 8.74
C MET A 70 5.81 27.60 8.86
N GLU A 71 6.29 28.14 9.97
CA GLU A 71 6.45 29.61 10.13
C GLU A 71 7.53 30.17 9.20
N GLU A 72 8.59 29.42 8.88
CA GLU A 72 9.60 29.82 7.88
C GLU A 72 9.07 29.64 6.46
N VAL A 73 8.54 28.46 6.13
CA VAL A 73 8.11 28.08 4.77
C VAL A 73 6.90 28.89 4.32
N LYS A 74 5.93 29.11 5.20
CA LYS A 74 4.64 29.78 4.92
C LYS A 74 3.91 29.13 3.75
N PRO A 75 3.62 27.84 3.83
CA PRO A 75 2.87 27.15 2.79
C PRO A 75 1.47 27.75 2.67
N HIS A 76 0.75 27.43 1.57
CA HIS A 76 -0.62 27.88 1.39
C HIS A 76 -1.52 27.39 2.53
N ALA A 77 -1.40 26.10 2.91
CA ALA A 77 -2.06 25.53 4.09
C ALA A 77 -1.27 24.32 4.60
N TRP A 78 -1.57 23.90 5.81
CA TRP A 78 -1.15 22.60 6.33
C TRP A 78 -2.21 22.03 7.28
N GLU A 79 -2.26 20.72 7.34
CA GLU A 79 -3.15 19.98 8.21
C GLU A 79 -2.39 18.89 8.96
N TRP A 80 -2.63 18.81 10.26
CA TRP A 80 -2.06 17.79 11.15
C TRP A 80 -3.16 16.82 11.54
N LEU A 81 -3.13 15.58 10.99
CA LEU A 81 -4.14 14.58 11.25
C LEU A 81 -3.96 13.90 12.61
N GLY A 82 -2.71 13.80 13.09
CA GLY A 82 -2.41 13.40 14.47
C GLY A 82 -2.66 11.93 14.80
N TYR A 83 -2.59 11.03 13.83
CA TYR A 83 -2.57 9.59 14.14
C TYR A 83 -1.31 9.26 14.93
N GLU A 84 -1.37 8.25 15.80
CA GLU A 84 -0.20 7.76 16.51
C GLU A 84 0.79 7.14 15.50
N ASP A 85 2.07 7.49 15.61
CA ASP A 85 3.16 6.94 14.81
C ASP A 85 3.17 5.41 14.85
N THR A 86 3.58 4.76 13.78
CA THR A 86 3.58 3.31 13.54
C THR A 86 2.20 2.65 13.42
N THR A 87 1.09 3.42 13.49
CA THR A 87 -0.27 2.86 13.46
C THR A 87 -0.98 2.97 12.12
N LEU A 88 -0.47 3.73 11.12
CA LEU A 88 -1.14 3.91 9.83
C LEU A 88 -1.52 2.60 9.11
N PRO A 89 -0.76 1.48 9.21
CA PRO A 89 -1.21 0.21 8.64
C PRO A 89 -2.54 -0.32 9.20
N LYS A 90 -2.99 0.20 10.36
CA LYS A 90 -4.26 -0.16 11.00
C LYS A 90 -5.36 0.88 10.75
N GLN A 91 -5.06 1.95 10.03
CA GLN A 91 -5.92 3.11 9.76
C GLN A 91 -6.15 3.27 8.25
N PRO A 92 -6.82 2.31 7.57
CA PRO A 92 -6.90 2.28 6.10
C PRO A 92 -7.58 3.50 5.50
N ASP A 93 -8.39 4.22 6.27
CA ASP A 93 -9.22 5.34 5.86
C ASP A 93 -8.62 6.70 6.29
N ALA A 94 -7.38 6.72 6.80
CA ALA A 94 -6.76 7.93 7.35
C ALA A 94 -6.61 9.09 6.33
N ALA A 95 -6.59 8.79 5.04
CA ALA A 95 -6.50 9.79 3.96
C ALA A 95 -7.87 10.17 3.35
N ASP A 96 -8.99 9.57 3.78
CA ASP A 96 -10.30 9.77 3.15
C ASP A 96 -10.84 11.20 3.32
N GLY A 97 -10.40 11.91 4.35
CA GLY A 97 -10.76 13.30 4.61
C GLY A 97 -10.05 14.32 3.71
N ILE A 98 -8.99 13.94 3.00
CA ILE A 98 -8.21 14.82 2.14
C ILE A 98 -8.90 14.93 0.77
N ASP A 99 -9.25 16.15 0.35
CA ASP A 99 -9.77 16.39 -1.00
C ASP A 99 -8.64 16.50 -2.03
N PHE A 100 -8.32 15.36 -2.68
CA PHE A 100 -7.30 15.30 -3.71
C PHE A 100 -7.73 15.89 -5.07
N THR A 101 -9.00 16.20 -5.28
CA THR A 101 -9.50 16.72 -6.56
C THR A 101 -9.04 18.16 -6.84
N SER A 102 -8.63 18.88 -5.79
CA SER A 102 -8.18 20.28 -5.85
C SER A 102 -6.74 20.44 -6.35
N TYR A 103 -5.97 19.34 -6.49
CA TYR A 103 -4.54 19.40 -6.79
C TYR A 103 -4.23 18.98 -8.22
N THR A 104 -3.14 19.56 -8.77
CA THR A 104 -2.55 19.19 -10.06
C THR A 104 -1.35 18.27 -9.89
N LYS A 105 -0.64 18.39 -8.78
CA LYS A 105 0.50 17.54 -8.41
C LYS A 105 0.38 17.09 -6.97
N ILE A 106 0.64 15.80 -6.73
CA ILE A 106 0.60 15.20 -5.40
C ILE A 106 1.91 14.46 -5.16
N PHE A 107 2.58 14.80 -4.06
CA PHE A 107 3.80 14.13 -3.61
C PHE A 107 3.45 13.18 -2.48
N LEU A 108 3.83 11.92 -2.62
CA LEU A 108 3.52 10.82 -1.72
C LEU A 108 4.79 10.11 -1.27
N PRO A 109 4.82 9.48 -0.09
CA PRO A 109 5.92 8.60 0.29
C PRO A 109 5.97 7.38 -0.63
N TRP A 110 7.13 6.70 -0.68
CA TRP A 110 7.29 5.51 -1.50
C TRP A 110 6.57 4.27 -0.90
N ASP A 111 5.81 3.56 -1.73
CA ASP A 111 5.06 2.35 -1.37
C ASP A 111 5.95 1.14 -1.02
N GLN A 112 7.24 1.19 -1.34
CA GLN A 112 8.23 0.17 -0.98
C GLN A 112 9.28 0.69 0.02
N SER A 113 8.96 1.76 0.71
CA SER A 113 9.81 2.27 1.81
C SER A 113 10.01 1.21 2.90
N ALA A 114 11.14 1.26 3.59
CA ALA A 114 11.40 0.40 4.75
C ALA A 114 10.39 0.66 5.87
N HIS A 115 9.91 1.91 6.03
CA HIS A 115 8.96 2.27 7.08
C HIS A 115 7.52 1.82 6.75
N PRO A 116 6.81 1.13 7.68
CA PRO A 116 5.45 0.64 7.43
C PRO A 116 4.43 1.75 7.19
N ASP A 117 4.53 2.89 7.90
CA ASP A 117 3.62 4.01 7.73
C ASP A 117 3.75 4.68 6.37
N HIS A 118 4.97 4.79 5.81
CA HIS A 118 5.17 5.29 4.45
C HIS A 118 4.44 4.42 3.42
N ARG A 119 4.57 3.08 3.55
CA ARG A 119 3.88 2.14 2.66
C ARG A 119 2.37 2.24 2.80
N ALA A 120 1.87 2.35 4.02
CA ALA A 120 0.44 2.49 4.29
C ALA A 120 -0.10 3.81 3.72
N ALA A 121 0.59 4.92 3.99
CA ALA A 121 0.23 6.25 3.47
C ALA A 121 0.18 6.27 1.94
N ALA A 122 1.19 5.71 1.27
CA ALA A 122 1.19 5.62 -0.19
C ALA A 122 -0.05 4.90 -0.74
N VAL A 123 -0.39 3.75 -0.17
CA VAL A 123 -1.54 2.93 -0.62
C VAL A 123 -2.87 3.62 -0.32
N MET A 124 -3.07 4.15 0.90
CA MET A 124 -4.34 4.80 1.25
C MET A 124 -4.58 6.08 0.46
N CYS A 125 -3.53 6.90 0.25
CA CYS A 125 -3.65 8.10 -0.58
C CYS A 125 -3.96 7.74 -2.04
N CYS A 126 -3.30 6.74 -2.63
CA CYS A 126 -3.62 6.31 -3.99
C CYS A 126 -5.06 5.80 -4.11
N LYS A 127 -5.59 5.09 -3.09
CA LYS A 127 -7.00 4.68 -3.04
C LYS A 127 -7.94 5.88 -2.98
N ALA A 128 -7.66 6.86 -2.13
CA ALA A 128 -8.46 8.09 -2.01
C ALA A 128 -8.43 8.91 -3.31
N ILE A 129 -7.25 9.12 -3.91
CA ILE A 129 -7.07 9.79 -5.21
C ILE A 129 -7.90 9.12 -6.30
N HIS A 130 -7.84 7.77 -6.36
CA HIS A 130 -8.60 7.01 -7.35
C HIS A 130 -10.11 7.07 -7.11
N SER A 131 -10.57 6.87 -5.88
CA SER A 131 -12.01 6.90 -5.53
C SER A 131 -12.65 8.26 -5.79
N GLN A 132 -11.90 9.33 -5.55
CA GLN A 132 -12.29 10.71 -5.82
C GLN A 132 -12.17 11.09 -7.31
N LYS A 133 -11.57 10.23 -8.15
CA LYS A 133 -11.30 10.50 -9.58
C LYS A 133 -10.44 11.74 -9.79
N ALA A 134 -9.54 12.04 -8.87
CA ALA A 134 -8.62 13.17 -8.99
C ALA A 134 -7.70 12.99 -10.21
N GLN A 135 -7.44 14.10 -10.91
CA GLN A 135 -6.68 14.11 -12.17
C GLN A 135 -5.23 14.60 -11.99
N ALA A 136 -4.72 14.55 -10.77
CA ALA A 136 -3.39 15.02 -10.43
C ALA A 136 -2.29 14.10 -10.97
N GLU A 137 -1.13 14.68 -11.29
CA GLU A 137 0.10 13.91 -11.44
C GLU A 137 0.62 13.50 -10.07
N CYS A 138 0.83 12.20 -9.86
CA CYS A 138 1.30 11.67 -8.58
C CYS A 138 2.78 11.29 -8.67
N PHE A 139 3.55 11.76 -7.69
CA PHE A 139 4.99 11.54 -7.59
C PHE A 139 5.33 10.95 -6.22
N MET A 140 5.96 9.79 -6.19
CA MET A 140 6.52 9.25 -4.95
C MET A 140 7.92 9.81 -4.72
N TYR A 141 8.23 10.14 -3.46
CA TYR A 141 9.52 10.66 -3.05
C TYR A 141 10.31 9.64 -2.22
N GLU A 142 11.63 9.85 -2.17
CA GLU A 142 12.59 9.04 -1.39
C GLU A 142 12.79 9.64 0.00
N ILE A 143 12.91 8.76 1.00
CA ILE A 143 13.43 9.11 2.33
C ILE A 143 14.70 8.27 2.57
N ALA A 144 14.69 7.34 3.53
CA ALA A 144 15.84 6.47 3.82
C ALA A 144 16.00 5.29 2.83
N THR A 145 15.00 5.02 2.01
CA THR A 145 15.03 3.92 1.03
C THR A 145 15.14 4.52 -0.38
N PRO A 146 16.27 4.38 -1.08
CA PRO A 146 16.46 4.98 -2.39
C PRO A 146 15.77 4.17 -3.49
N PHE A 147 15.23 4.87 -4.49
CA PHE A 147 14.68 4.26 -5.71
C PHE A 147 15.75 3.53 -6.52
N TYR A 148 15.41 2.38 -7.05
CA TYR A 148 16.26 1.72 -8.04
C TYR A 148 16.35 2.52 -9.35
N ARG A 149 15.22 3.03 -9.87
CA ARG A 149 15.14 3.76 -11.14
C ARG A 149 14.12 4.90 -11.05
N PRO A 150 14.48 6.07 -10.51
CA PRO A 150 13.57 7.22 -10.52
C PRO A 150 13.28 7.68 -11.95
N THR A 151 12.05 8.13 -12.19
CA THR A 151 11.57 8.58 -13.50
C THR A 151 11.69 10.09 -13.68
N HIS A 152 11.56 10.85 -12.60
CA HIS A 152 11.56 12.32 -12.60
C HIS A 152 12.59 12.87 -11.61
N CYS A 153 12.94 14.14 -11.77
CA CYS A 153 13.84 14.83 -10.86
C CYS A 153 13.62 16.34 -10.85
N ILE A 154 14.08 16.98 -9.77
CA ILE A 154 14.24 18.43 -9.65
C ILE A 154 15.69 18.69 -9.29
N ASP A 155 16.34 19.59 -10.01
CA ASP A 155 17.66 20.13 -9.64
C ASP A 155 17.50 21.05 -8.44
N ILE A 156 18.11 20.68 -7.32
CA ILE A 156 18.07 21.44 -6.08
C ILE A 156 19.44 22.02 -5.72
N THR A 157 20.34 22.15 -6.68
CA THR A 157 21.70 22.66 -6.43
C THR A 157 21.69 24.02 -5.75
N GLU A 158 20.86 24.95 -6.25
CA GLU A 158 20.70 26.28 -5.66
C GLU A 158 19.78 26.30 -4.41
N LEU A 159 19.02 25.24 -4.19
CA LEU A 159 18.08 25.10 -3.07
C LEU A 159 18.66 24.32 -1.89
N HIS A 160 19.83 23.72 -2.07
CA HIS A 160 20.42 22.76 -1.14
C HIS A 160 20.59 23.33 0.28
N GLU A 161 21.04 24.58 0.41
CA GLU A 161 21.20 25.23 1.72
C GLU A 161 19.85 25.58 2.37
N ALA A 162 18.85 25.93 1.55
CA ALA A 162 17.50 26.14 2.06
C ALA A 162 16.90 24.82 2.59
N LYS A 163 16.99 23.73 1.81
CA LYS A 163 16.58 22.39 2.25
C LYS A 163 17.28 21.98 3.55
N ARG A 164 18.59 22.19 3.64
CA ARG A 164 19.36 21.91 4.86
C ARG A 164 18.81 22.63 6.07
N ARG A 165 18.42 23.91 5.92
CA ARG A 165 17.82 24.68 7.02
C ARG A 165 16.50 24.10 7.48
N LEU A 166 15.64 23.67 6.53
CA LEU A 166 14.35 23.04 6.87
C LEU A 166 14.57 21.75 7.66
N ILE A 167 15.42 20.85 7.19
CA ILE A 167 15.75 19.59 7.91
C ILE A 167 16.23 19.86 9.35
N ARG A 168 16.95 20.96 9.59
CA ARG A 168 17.47 21.30 10.93
C ARG A 168 16.40 21.70 11.94
N TYR A 169 15.20 22.05 11.51
CA TYR A 169 14.08 22.21 12.45
C TYR A 169 13.78 20.90 13.18
N HIS A 170 14.02 19.77 12.54
CA HIS A 170 13.82 18.42 13.08
C HIS A 170 15.09 17.85 13.74
N ALA A 171 15.77 18.67 14.56
CA ALA A 171 17.06 18.32 15.18
C ALA A 171 17.01 17.12 16.12
N ASP A 172 15.82 16.70 16.53
CA ASP A 172 15.59 15.48 17.29
C ASP A 172 15.81 14.20 16.49
N GLN A 173 15.94 14.33 15.15
CA GLN A 173 16.22 13.28 14.18
C GLN A 173 17.64 13.48 13.55
N PRO A 174 18.74 13.34 14.32
CA PRO A 174 20.07 13.82 13.91
C PRO A 174 20.65 13.14 12.67
N VAL A 175 20.24 11.91 12.38
CA VAL A 175 20.77 11.12 11.24
C VAL A 175 20.17 11.59 9.90
N GLN A 176 19.07 12.31 9.92
CA GLN A 176 18.32 12.66 8.70
C GLN A 176 19.05 13.66 7.80
N GLU A 177 19.75 14.66 8.38
CA GLU A 177 20.45 15.69 7.57
C GLU A 177 21.51 15.04 6.67
N GLU A 178 22.48 14.31 7.23
CA GLU A 178 23.59 13.72 6.45
C GLU A 178 23.09 12.68 5.43
N LEU A 179 22.16 11.82 5.85
CA LEU A 179 21.62 10.77 4.98
C LEU A 179 20.94 11.36 3.74
N ASN A 180 20.05 12.33 3.95
CA ASN A 180 19.25 12.89 2.86
C ASN A 180 20.08 13.80 1.93
N LEU A 181 20.97 14.61 2.48
CA LEU A 181 21.85 15.43 1.66
C LEU A 181 22.85 14.57 0.86
N SER A 182 23.30 13.44 1.40
CA SER A 182 24.13 12.47 0.68
C SER A 182 23.34 11.79 -0.45
N LEU A 183 22.06 11.46 -0.23
CA LEU A 183 21.19 10.93 -1.27
C LEU A 183 20.99 11.94 -2.39
N ASN A 184 20.73 13.20 -2.06
CA ASN A 184 20.57 14.25 -3.06
C ASN A 184 21.85 14.49 -3.87
N LEU A 185 23.03 14.41 -3.25
CA LEU A 185 24.32 14.48 -3.93
C LEU A 185 24.51 13.29 -4.89
N PHE A 186 24.21 12.08 -4.42
CA PHE A 186 24.26 10.86 -5.25
C PHE A 186 23.32 10.99 -6.46
N ARG A 187 22.11 11.54 -6.27
CA ARG A 187 21.14 11.75 -7.35
C ARG A 187 21.60 12.82 -8.35
N GLY A 188 22.21 13.90 -7.87
CA GLY A 188 22.84 14.92 -8.73
C GLY A 188 23.94 14.31 -9.59
N ALA A 189 24.84 13.50 -9.01
CA ALA A 189 25.91 12.81 -9.75
C ALA A 189 25.37 11.86 -10.83
N GLN A 190 24.14 11.35 -10.70
CA GLN A 190 23.49 10.52 -11.72
C GLN A 190 22.84 11.35 -12.86
N MET A 191 22.83 12.67 -12.79
CA MET A 191 22.29 13.58 -13.83
C MET A 191 23.32 13.82 -14.94
N LEU A 192 23.75 12.76 -15.61
CA LEU A 192 24.83 12.77 -16.64
C LEU A 192 24.57 13.73 -17.79
N SER A 193 23.34 14.09 -18.06
CA SER A 193 22.96 15.06 -19.10
C SER A 193 23.08 16.52 -18.65
N ASP A 194 23.28 16.77 -17.36
CA ASP A 194 23.44 18.12 -16.80
C ASP A 194 24.57 18.14 -15.77
N PRO A 195 25.80 18.37 -16.20
CA PRO A 195 26.98 18.36 -15.31
C PRO A 195 26.99 19.49 -14.27
N LYS A 196 26.09 20.47 -14.36
CA LYS A 196 25.94 21.53 -13.37
C LYS A 196 25.05 21.14 -12.20
N CYS A 197 24.20 20.12 -12.37
CA CYS A 197 23.35 19.61 -11.32
C CYS A 197 24.19 18.86 -10.29
N LYS A 198 24.44 19.48 -9.16
CA LYS A 198 25.20 18.89 -8.05
C LYS A 198 24.32 18.11 -7.10
N TYR A 199 23.11 18.59 -6.84
CA TYR A 199 22.14 17.99 -5.95
C TYR A 199 20.79 17.85 -6.66
N ALA A 200 20.13 16.72 -6.50
CA ALA A 200 18.81 16.50 -7.08
C ALA A 200 17.87 15.78 -6.11
N GLU A 201 16.62 16.17 -6.08
CA GLU A 201 15.54 15.33 -5.60
C GLU A 201 15.01 14.47 -6.74
N CYS A 202 14.79 13.17 -6.47
CA CYS A 202 14.29 12.26 -7.47
C CYS A 202 12.96 11.62 -7.06
N TYR A 203 12.15 11.33 -8.07
CA TYR A 203 10.77 10.91 -7.90
C TYR A 203 10.42 9.76 -8.84
N LEU A 204 9.44 8.95 -8.41
CA LEU A 204 8.73 8.03 -9.28
C LEU A 204 7.37 8.63 -9.61
N LYS A 205 7.11 8.94 -10.88
CA LYS A 205 5.75 9.23 -11.34
C LYS A 205 4.95 7.93 -11.33
N VAL A 206 3.80 7.96 -10.68
CA VAL A 206 2.94 6.78 -10.51
C VAL A 206 1.53 7.07 -11.00
N ASP A 207 0.89 6.05 -11.51
CA ASP A 207 -0.56 6.05 -11.69
C ASP A 207 -1.20 5.58 -10.37
N ALA A 208 -1.97 6.45 -9.71
CA ALA A 208 -2.61 6.12 -8.43
C ALA A 208 -3.51 4.87 -8.53
N ARG A 209 -4.07 4.59 -9.70
CA ARG A 209 -4.88 3.38 -9.93
C ARG A 209 -4.11 2.10 -9.64
N ARG A 210 -2.81 2.03 -9.99
CA ARG A 210 -1.99 0.83 -9.80
C ARG A 210 -1.81 0.41 -8.34
N LEU A 211 -1.86 1.37 -7.41
CA LEU A 211 -1.79 1.08 -5.97
C LEU A 211 -3.18 1.02 -5.31
N ALA A 212 -4.19 1.60 -5.96
CA ALA A 212 -5.56 1.53 -5.50
C ALA A 212 -6.15 0.12 -5.64
N TYR A 213 -5.66 -0.65 -6.62
CA TYR A 213 -6.08 -2.02 -6.86
C TYR A 213 -5.07 -3.02 -6.31
N ASN A 214 -5.59 -4.13 -5.82
CA ASN A 214 -4.78 -5.29 -5.51
C ASN A 214 -4.46 -6.02 -6.83
N PRO A 215 -3.17 -6.25 -7.17
CA PRO A 215 -2.83 -6.95 -8.41
C PRO A 215 -3.20 -8.43 -8.35
N ASP A 216 -3.46 -9.01 -9.50
CA ASP A 216 -3.50 -10.45 -9.63
C ASP A 216 -2.09 -11.05 -9.45
N LEU A 217 -2.04 -12.26 -8.91
CA LEU A 217 -0.82 -13.04 -8.78
C LEU A 217 -0.94 -14.30 -9.64
N ILE A 218 0.06 -14.58 -10.44
CA ILE A 218 0.19 -15.87 -11.11
C ILE A 218 0.99 -16.80 -10.19
N ALA A 219 0.31 -17.76 -9.58
CA ALA A 219 0.89 -18.77 -8.73
C ALA A 219 1.48 -19.91 -9.58
N LYS A 220 2.74 -20.30 -9.32
CA LYS A 220 3.43 -21.41 -9.99
C LYS A 220 3.15 -22.71 -9.26
N LEU A 221 2.07 -23.42 -9.61
CA LEU A 221 1.57 -24.57 -8.85
C LEU A 221 2.57 -25.72 -8.73
N TYR A 222 3.54 -25.83 -9.62
CA TYR A 222 4.64 -26.79 -9.53
C TYR A 222 5.63 -26.51 -8.38
N THR A 223 5.58 -25.31 -7.78
CA THR A 223 6.38 -24.93 -6.60
C THR A 223 5.58 -25.00 -5.30
N LEU A 224 4.35 -25.55 -5.34
CA LEU A 224 3.45 -25.62 -4.20
C LEU A 224 4.10 -26.32 -3.00
N ARG A 225 4.22 -25.59 -1.90
CA ARG A 225 4.71 -26.04 -0.60
C ARG A 225 3.53 -26.25 0.33
N GLU A 226 3.28 -27.47 0.67
CA GLU A 226 2.19 -27.83 1.57
C GLU A 226 2.68 -27.94 3.01
N ASP A 227 1.89 -27.42 3.93
CA ASP A 227 2.17 -27.51 5.37
C ASP A 227 1.07 -28.30 6.07
N PRO A 228 1.22 -29.64 6.19
CA PRO A 228 0.26 -30.49 6.90
C PRO A 228 0.17 -30.16 8.41
N ALA A 229 1.24 -29.62 9.01
CA ALA A 229 1.24 -29.28 10.43
C ALA A 229 0.28 -28.12 10.73
N LEU A 230 0.12 -27.19 9.78
CA LEU A 230 -0.84 -26.10 9.92
C LEU A 230 -2.28 -26.61 9.94
N GLU A 231 -2.63 -27.56 9.07
CA GLU A 231 -3.98 -28.17 9.07
C GLU A 231 -4.23 -28.95 10.37
N ALA A 232 -3.26 -29.75 10.84
CA ALA A 232 -3.35 -30.43 12.12
C ALA A 232 -3.55 -29.48 13.32
N SER A 233 -2.84 -28.34 13.32
CA SER A 233 -3.03 -27.29 14.33
C SER A 233 -4.44 -26.69 14.33
N LEU A 234 -5.12 -26.64 13.18
CA LEU A 234 -6.52 -26.22 13.13
C LEU A 234 -7.46 -27.27 13.71
N GLU A 235 -7.20 -28.55 13.42
CA GLU A 235 -7.98 -29.67 13.97
C GLU A 235 -7.89 -29.72 15.50
N GLU A 236 -6.71 -29.49 16.08
CA GLU A 236 -6.51 -29.36 17.53
C GLU A 236 -7.36 -28.24 18.16
N LYS A 237 -7.64 -27.17 17.38
CA LYS A 237 -8.50 -26.05 17.77
C LYS A 237 -9.98 -26.31 17.48
N GLY A 238 -10.35 -27.54 17.09
CA GLY A 238 -11.71 -27.88 16.71
C GLY A 238 -12.16 -27.31 15.36
N ILE A 239 -11.24 -26.82 14.54
CA ILE A 239 -11.55 -26.28 13.22
C ILE A 239 -11.28 -27.33 12.15
N ARG A 240 -12.33 -27.71 11.43
CA ARG A 240 -12.27 -28.70 10.36
C ARG A 240 -12.41 -28.03 9.00
N ILE A 241 -11.56 -28.41 8.05
CA ILE A 241 -11.65 -28.00 6.66
C ILE A 241 -12.47 -29.02 5.87
N LYS A 242 -13.44 -28.56 5.09
CA LYS A 242 -14.34 -29.39 4.29
C LYS A 242 -14.45 -28.83 2.88
N ARG A 243 -14.43 -29.70 1.85
CA ARG A 243 -14.92 -29.35 0.52
C ARG A 243 -16.45 -29.29 0.55
N VAL A 244 -17.03 -28.25 0.00
CA VAL A 244 -18.48 -28.05 -0.06
C VAL A 244 -19.09 -29.07 -1.02
N MET A 245 -20.19 -29.66 -0.61
CA MET A 245 -20.95 -30.64 -1.39
C MET A 245 -22.35 -30.11 -1.69
N PRO A 246 -23.06 -30.60 -2.73
CA PRO A 246 -24.34 -30.04 -3.16
C PRO A 246 -25.37 -29.78 -2.05
N PRO A 247 -25.55 -30.62 -1.03
CA PRO A 247 -26.48 -30.33 0.06
C PRO A 247 -26.10 -29.10 0.92
N ASP A 248 -24.84 -28.66 0.87
CA ASP A 248 -24.33 -27.52 1.67
C ASP A 248 -24.46 -26.19 0.91
N PHE A 249 -24.78 -26.18 -0.39
CA PHE A 249 -24.67 -25.02 -1.28
C PHE A 249 -25.43 -23.80 -0.76
N THR A 250 -26.69 -23.95 -0.38
CA THR A 250 -27.50 -22.84 0.13
C THR A 250 -26.89 -22.23 1.39
N LEU A 251 -26.48 -23.09 2.34
CA LEU A 251 -25.90 -22.62 3.60
C LEU A 251 -24.60 -21.82 3.38
N VAL A 252 -23.73 -22.30 2.48
CA VAL A 252 -22.47 -21.62 2.15
C VAL A 252 -22.72 -20.34 1.36
N TYR A 253 -23.64 -20.35 0.42
CA TYR A 253 -24.05 -19.16 -0.35
C TYR A 253 -24.56 -18.06 0.59
N GLU A 254 -25.48 -18.39 1.49
CA GLU A 254 -26.03 -17.43 2.46
C GLU A 254 -24.94 -16.91 3.41
N PHE A 255 -24.07 -17.76 3.91
CA PHE A 255 -22.94 -17.35 4.73
C PHE A 255 -22.05 -16.34 4.01
N ILE A 256 -21.72 -16.57 2.74
CA ILE A 256 -20.86 -15.67 1.98
C ILE A 256 -21.58 -14.34 1.71
N ARG A 257 -22.84 -14.40 1.29
CA ARG A 257 -23.66 -13.21 1.03
C ARG A 257 -23.79 -12.31 2.26
N ASP A 258 -23.97 -12.91 3.45
CA ASP A 258 -24.28 -12.19 4.68
C ASP A 258 -23.02 -11.62 5.38
N ASN A 259 -21.82 -12.16 5.09
CA ASN A 259 -20.58 -11.77 5.75
C ASN A 259 -19.56 -11.09 4.81
N PHE A 260 -19.78 -11.13 3.48
CA PHE A 260 -18.83 -10.62 2.48
C PHE A 260 -19.57 -9.90 1.35
N ALA A 261 -18.89 -9.66 0.22
CA ALA A 261 -19.52 -9.04 -0.94
C ALA A 261 -20.55 -9.99 -1.59
N HIS A 262 -21.71 -9.44 -2.01
CA HIS A 262 -22.77 -10.23 -2.66
C HIS A 262 -22.26 -10.94 -3.93
N SER A 263 -21.41 -10.27 -4.74
CA SER A 263 -20.81 -10.88 -5.93
C SER A 263 -19.97 -12.12 -5.60
N TRP A 264 -19.36 -12.16 -4.41
CA TRP A 264 -18.58 -13.34 -3.97
C TRP A 264 -19.45 -14.56 -3.73
N ALA A 265 -20.71 -14.38 -3.34
CA ALA A 265 -21.64 -15.51 -3.21
C ALA A 265 -22.00 -16.09 -4.58
N ASP A 266 -22.19 -15.24 -5.60
CA ASP A 266 -22.46 -15.68 -6.98
C ASP A 266 -21.24 -16.42 -7.57
N GLU A 267 -20.04 -15.88 -7.38
CA GLU A 267 -18.78 -16.51 -7.79
C GLU A 267 -18.55 -17.84 -7.07
N ALA A 268 -18.83 -17.91 -5.75
CA ALA A 268 -18.71 -19.15 -4.99
C ALA A 268 -19.72 -20.20 -5.46
N LEU A 269 -20.92 -19.79 -5.87
CA LEU A 269 -21.90 -20.74 -6.46
C LEU A 269 -21.35 -21.32 -7.77
N ALA A 270 -20.74 -20.51 -8.62
CA ALA A 270 -20.09 -20.99 -9.85
C ALA A 270 -18.97 -21.99 -9.54
N ALA A 271 -18.11 -21.71 -8.53
CA ALA A 271 -17.06 -22.62 -8.09
C ALA A 271 -17.63 -23.93 -7.50
N MET A 272 -18.70 -23.86 -6.72
CA MET A 272 -19.35 -25.04 -6.15
C MET A 272 -19.90 -25.98 -7.24
N MET A 273 -20.34 -25.41 -8.35
CA MET A 273 -20.90 -26.18 -9.49
C MET A 273 -19.83 -26.69 -10.44
N ASN A 274 -18.79 -25.93 -10.74
CA ASN A 274 -17.84 -26.20 -11.83
C ASN A 274 -16.40 -26.41 -11.38
N GLY A 275 -16.08 -26.10 -10.12
CA GLY A 275 -14.75 -26.15 -9.55
C GLY A 275 -14.72 -26.77 -8.16
N ALA A 276 -14.18 -26.03 -7.19
CA ALA A 276 -14.18 -26.42 -5.79
C ALA A 276 -14.37 -25.20 -4.88
N CYS A 277 -15.14 -25.37 -3.81
CA CYS A 277 -15.18 -24.43 -2.69
C CYS A 277 -14.82 -25.20 -1.41
N TYR A 278 -13.88 -24.65 -0.65
CA TYR A 278 -13.48 -25.19 0.65
C TYR A 278 -13.94 -24.26 1.75
N VAL A 279 -14.37 -24.82 2.88
CA VAL A 279 -14.85 -24.07 4.05
C VAL A 279 -14.18 -24.55 5.31
N ALA A 280 -14.01 -23.63 6.27
CA ALA A 280 -13.60 -23.95 7.64
C ALA A 280 -14.81 -23.91 8.56
N ILE A 281 -14.95 -24.93 9.41
CA ILE A 281 -16.10 -25.14 10.28
C ILE A 281 -15.62 -25.41 11.70
N ARG A 282 -16.25 -24.76 12.70
CA ARG A 282 -16.10 -25.07 14.13
C ARG A 282 -17.47 -25.04 14.78
N ASP A 283 -17.80 -26.08 15.56
CA ASP A 283 -19.07 -26.21 16.28
C ASP A 283 -20.30 -26.00 15.38
N GLY A 284 -20.25 -26.56 14.15
CA GLY A 284 -21.32 -26.41 13.16
C GLY A 284 -21.44 -25.05 12.50
N LYS A 285 -20.56 -24.07 12.80
CA LYS A 285 -20.56 -22.73 12.23
C LYS A 285 -19.47 -22.58 11.17
N LEU A 286 -19.81 -21.91 10.06
CA LEU A 286 -18.86 -21.51 9.03
C LEU A 286 -17.99 -20.34 9.53
N LEU A 287 -16.68 -20.44 9.33
CA LEU A 287 -15.70 -19.42 9.73
C LEU A 287 -15.01 -18.75 8.54
N ALA A 288 -14.82 -19.49 7.46
CA ALA A 288 -14.09 -19.03 6.29
C ALA A 288 -14.41 -19.89 5.08
N PHE A 289 -14.10 -19.37 3.90
CA PHE A 289 -14.19 -20.08 2.64
C PHE A 289 -13.07 -19.68 1.69
N CYS A 290 -12.80 -20.51 0.67
CA CYS A 290 -11.96 -20.17 -0.49
C CYS A 290 -12.40 -21.02 -1.67
N CYS A 291 -12.45 -20.39 -2.85
CA CYS A 291 -12.91 -21.00 -4.10
C CYS A 291 -11.75 -21.26 -5.05
N ALA A 292 -11.92 -22.25 -5.92
CA ALA A 292 -11.09 -22.52 -7.10
C ALA A 292 -12.00 -22.75 -8.30
N GLY A 293 -11.68 -22.11 -9.45
CA GLY A 293 -12.48 -22.21 -10.66
C GLY A 293 -13.78 -21.40 -10.62
N ALA A 294 -13.81 -20.28 -9.90
CA ALA A 294 -14.98 -19.40 -9.82
C ALA A 294 -15.08 -18.47 -11.03
N PHE A 295 -14.16 -17.53 -11.17
CA PHE A 295 -14.15 -16.54 -12.26
C PHE A 295 -13.72 -17.18 -13.60
N ALA A 296 -12.65 -17.96 -13.56
CA ALA A 296 -12.19 -18.78 -14.67
C ALA A 296 -11.62 -20.10 -14.11
N PRO A 297 -11.45 -21.15 -14.94
CA PRO A 297 -11.08 -22.48 -14.46
C PRO A 297 -9.77 -22.55 -13.67
N ASP A 298 -8.83 -21.64 -13.90
CA ASP A 298 -7.52 -21.54 -13.27
C ASP A 298 -7.44 -20.48 -12.16
N TYR A 299 -8.57 -19.84 -11.78
CA TYR A 299 -8.62 -18.82 -10.72
C TYR A 299 -8.78 -19.42 -9.33
N VAL A 300 -8.08 -18.84 -8.36
CA VAL A 300 -8.29 -19.02 -6.91
C VAL A 300 -8.86 -17.74 -6.33
N GLY A 301 -9.93 -17.85 -5.61
CA GLY A 301 -10.79 -16.80 -5.08
C GLY A 301 -12.21 -16.91 -5.63
N PRO A 302 -13.15 -16.21 -5.03
CA PRO A 302 -13.00 -15.42 -3.81
C PRO A 302 -12.70 -16.27 -2.58
N GLY A 303 -12.12 -15.62 -1.56
CA GLY A 303 -11.83 -16.24 -0.28
C GLY A 303 -11.97 -15.23 0.86
N GLY A 304 -12.52 -15.68 1.99
CA GLY A 304 -12.75 -14.80 3.13
C GLY A 304 -12.79 -15.52 4.45
N THR A 305 -12.39 -14.81 5.52
CA THR A 305 -12.44 -15.30 6.91
C THR A 305 -13.16 -14.24 7.75
N ILE A 306 -14.17 -14.64 8.52
CA ILE A 306 -14.88 -13.74 9.44
C ILE A 306 -13.90 -13.14 10.47
N PRO A 307 -14.16 -11.89 10.97
CA PRO A 307 -13.23 -11.22 11.87
C PRO A 307 -12.77 -12.04 13.06
N GLU A 308 -13.69 -12.77 13.72
CA GLU A 308 -13.45 -13.55 14.94
C GLU A 308 -12.55 -14.77 14.72
N ALA A 309 -12.37 -15.18 13.46
CA ALA A 309 -11.55 -16.34 13.09
C ALA A 309 -10.23 -15.95 12.40
N ARG A 310 -9.94 -14.64 12.28
CA ARG A 310 -8.68 -14.16 11.72
C ARG A 310 -7.49 -14.49 12.62
N GLY A 311 -6.30 -14.58 12.02
CA GLY A 311 -5.07 -14.87 12.77
C GLY A 311 -4.85 -16.34 13.15
N LEU A 312 -5.83 -17.24 12.89
CA LEU A 312 -5.73 -18.66 13.22
C LEU A 312 -5.01 -19.52 12.16
N GLY A 313 -4.65 -18.93 11.00
CA GLY A 313 -4.02 -19.66 9.90
C GLY A 313 -5.00 -20.33 8.93
N ILE A 314 -6.31 -20.13 9.09
CA ILE A 314 -7.37 -20.80 8.30
C ILE A 314 -7.20 -20.51 6.81
N ASN A 315 -7.01 -19.23 6.43
CA ASN A 315 -6.91 -18.82 5.02
C ASN A 315 -5.74 -19.52 4.31
N ALA A 316 -4.61 -19.70 4.99
CA ALA A 316 -3.45 -20.37 4.40
C ALA A 316 -3.77 -21.84 4.03
N VAL A 317 -4.50 -22.56 4.88
CA VAL A 317 -4.93 -23.95 4.58
C VAL A 317 -5.95 -23.99 3.44
N LEU A 318 -6.91 -23.07 3.44
CA LEU A 318 -7.93 -23.01 2.38
C LEU A 318 -7.30 -22.71 1.01
N VAL A 319 -6.37 -21.77 0.94
CA VAL A 319 -5.63 -21.43 -0.30
C VAL A 319 -4.77 -22.60 -0.75
N GLN A 320 -4.07 -23.31 0.17
CA GLN A 320 -3.33 -24.53 -0.17
C GLN A 320 -4.23 -25.59 -0.80
N LYS A 321 -5.42 -25.85 -0.22
CA LYS A 321 -6.40 -26.80 -0.75
C LYS A 321 -6.88 -26.41 -2.15
N SER A 322 -7.12 -25.11 -2.37
CA SER A 322 -7.54 -24.58 -3.67
C SER A 322 -6.45 -24.72 -4.73
N PHE A 323 -5.20 -24.40 -4.40
CA PHE A 323 -4.07 -24.61 -5.32
C PHE A 323 -3.81 -26.07 -5.59
N ARG A 324 -3.90 -26.95 -4.57
CA ARG A 324 -3.77 -28.40 -4.76
C ARG A 324 -4.84 -28.92 -5.72
N TYR A 325 -6.11 -28.51 -5.54
CA TYR A 325 -7.19 -28.88 -6.43
C TYR A 325 -6.87 -28.53 -7.89
N LEU A 326 -6.47 -27.29 -8.17
CA LEU A 326 -6.12 -26.87 -9.53
C LEU A 326 -4.92 -27.63 -10.10
N LYS A 327 -3.89 -27.90 -9.29
CA LYS A 327 -2.75 -28.71 -9.67
C LYS A 327 -3.16 -30.14 -10.07
N GLU A 328 -4.08 -30.75 -9.31
CA GLU A 328 -4.65 -32.08 -9.60
C GLU A 328 -5.52 -32.09 -10.87
N GLN A 329 -6.11 -30.92 -11.24
CA GLN A 329 -6.81 -30.74 -12.52
C GLN A 329 -5.84 -30.53 -13.70
N GLY A 330 -4.52 -30.52 -13.46
CA GLY A 330 -3.49 -30.42 -14.51
C GLY A 330 -2.98 -28.98 -14.76
N PHE A 331 -3.46 -27.98 -14.03
CA PHE A 331 -2.94 -26.62 -14.16
C PHE A 331 -1.52 -26.50 -13.60
N GLN A 332 -0.63 -25.83 -14.33
CA GLN A 332 0.73 -25.51 -13.88
C GLN A 332 0.79 -24.13 -13.23
N TYR A 333 -0.15 -23.27 -13.54
CA TYR A 333 -0.32 -21.91 -13.05
C TYR A 333 -1.76 -21.72 -12.58
N ALA A 334 -1.93 -20.84 -11.61
CA ALA A 334 -3.24 -20.36 -11.18
C ALA A 334 -3.19 -18.85 -11.01
N VAL A 335 -4.32 -18.18 -11.28
CA VAL A 335 -4.47 -16.76 -11.00
C VAL A 335 -5.14 -16.61 -9.63
N ASN A 336 -4.48 -15.89 -8.72
CA ASN A 336 -5.10 -15.44 -7.49
C ASN A 336 -5.53 -13.99 -7.70
N GLY A 337 -6.80 -13.78 -7.95
CA GLY A 337 -7.36 -12.51 -8.40
C GLY A 337 -7.37 -11.47 -7.29
N SER A 338 -6.95 -10.23 -7.60
CA SER A 338 -7.03 -9.07 -6.72
C SER A 338 -6.49 -9.31 -5.30
N ALA A 339 -5.31 -9.93 -5.19
CA ALA A 339 -4.73 -10.36 -3.91
C ALA A 339 -4.35 -9.18 -3.02
N SER A 340 -5.00 -9.05 -1.86
CA SER A 340 -4.63 -8.06 -0.84
C SER A 340 -3.20 -8.26 -0.35
N PRO A 341 -2.55 -7.24 0.25
CA PRO A 341 -1.20 -7.39 0.80
C PRO A 341 -1.08 -8.54 1.83
N GLU A 342 -2.12 -8.78 2.62
CA GLU A 342 -2.20 -9.88 3.59
C GLU A 342 -2.28 -11.23 2.88
N GLU A 343 -3.14 -11.35 1.89
CA GLU A 343 -3.31 -12.56 1.10
C GLU A 343 -2.04 -12.87 0.30
N ARG A 344 -1.43 -11.87 -0.32
CA ARG A 344 -0.16 -12.00 -1.01
C ARG A 344 0.92 -12.61 -0.12
N ARG A 345 1.09 -12.15 1.13
CA ARG A 345 2.06 -12.73 2.09
C ARG A 345 1.78 -14.20 2.37
N ILE A 346 0.50 -14.60 2.42
CA ILE A 346 0.10 -15.99 2.61
C ILE A 346 0.45 -16.79 1.36
N VAL A 347 0.08 -16.32 0.19
CA VAL A 347 0.31 -17.00 -1.10
C VAL A 347 1.81 -17.18 -1.36
N GLU A 348 2.64 -16.15 -1.16
CA GLU A 348 4.10 -16.20 -1.37
C GLU A 348 4.82 -17.20 -0.44
N ARG A 349 4.26 -17.51 0.73
CA ARG A 349 4.78 -18.59 1.60
C ARG A 349 4.46 -19.99 1.06
N ILE A 350 3.33 -20.12 0.37
CA ILE A 350 2.78 -21.38 -0.10
C ILE A 350 3.34 -21.74 -1.48
N VAL A 351 3.54 -20.74 -2.35
CA VAL A 351 3.90 -20.94 -3.76
C VAL A 351 4.71 -19.77 -4.27
N ASP A 352 5.55 -19.99 -5.28
CA ASP A 352 6.22 -18.89 -5.96
C ASP A 352 5.22 -18.18 -6.88
N VAL A 353 5.29 -16.84 -6.91
CA VAL A 353 4.34 -16.02 -7.67
C VAL A 353 5.02 -15.06 -8.64
N ILE A 354 4.25 -14.63 -9.64
CA ILE A 354 4.54 -13.51 -10.53
C ILE A 354 3.41 -12.49 -10.31
N LYS A 355 3.75 -11.24 -9.99
CA LYS A 355 2.78 -10.14 -9.91
C LYS A 355 2.42 -9.72 -11.34
N VAL A 356 1.13 -9.61 -11.63
CA VAL A 356 0.63 -9.10 -12.89
C VAL A 356 0.38 -7.59 -12.74
N GLU A 357 1.20 -6.78 -13.40
CA GLU A 357 0.97 -5.35 -13.48
C GLU A 357 -0.22 -5.09 -14.42
N ASP A 358 -1.01 -4.07 -14.14
CA ASP A 358 -2.21 -3.68 -14.92
C ASP A 358 -3.31 -4.77 -14.99
N SER A 359 -3.37 -5.67 -14.01
CA SER A 359 -4.37 -6.76 -13.99
C SER A 359 -5.81 -6.26 -13.82
N GLU A 360 -6.02 -5.03 -13.35
CA GLU A 360 -7.35 -4.39 -13.28
C GLU A 360 -8.02 -4.29 -14.66
N ASP A 361 -7.26 -4.22 -15.74
CA ASP A 361 -7.78 -4.20 -17.11
C ASP A 361 -8.53 -5.49 -17.46
N ALA A 362 -8.22 -6.62 -16.80
CA ALA A 362 -8.95 -7.89 -16.99
C ALA A 362 -10.40 -7.81 -16.54
N TYR A 363 -10.74 -6.84 -15.67
CA TYR A 363 -12.06 -6.70 -15.06
C TYR A 363 -12.85 -5.48 -15.58
N LYS A 364 -12.33 -4.74 -16.56
CA LYS A 364 -12.90 -3.47 -17.05
C LYS A 364 -14.28 -3.61 -17.68
N ASP A 365 -14.56 -4.76 -18.29
CA ASP A 365 -15.81 -5.03 -18.98
C ASP A 365 -16.89 -5.70 -18.10
N LEU A 366 -16.58 -5.92 -16.79
CA LEU A 366 -17.57 -6.43 -15.86
C LEU A 366 -18.66 -5.39 -15.57
N LEU A 367 -19.91 -5.86 -15.55
CA LEU A 367 -21.03 -5.02 -15.15
C LEU A 367 -20.88 -4.64 -13.67
N ARG A 368 -20.80 -3.33 -13.41
CA ARG A 368 -20.77 -2.79 -12.04
C ARG A 368 -22.16 -2.28 -11.69
N ARG A 369 -22.66 -2.68 -10.52
CA ARG A 369 -23.91 -2.13 -9.95
C ARG A 369 -23.63 -0.86 -9.18
#